data_fd50132a419a7df782101612949ac4e6
#
_entry.id   fd50132a419a7df782101612949ac4e6
#
_cell.length_a   1.000
_cell.length_b   1.000
_cell.length_c   1.000
_cell.angle_alpha   90.00
_cell.angle_beta   90.00
_cell.angle_gamma   90.00
#
_symmetry.space_group_name_H-M   'P 1'
#
loop_
_entity.id
_entity.type
_entity.pdbx_description
1 polymer ?
#
loop_
_entity_poly.entity_id
_entity_poly.type
_entity_poly.pdbx_seq_one_letter_code
_entity_poly.pdbx_strand_id
1 'polypeptide(L)'
;MAISRAQLLKELLPGLNALFGMEYQRYGEEHKEIYETESSERSFEEETKLSGFGSAPVKGEGSAIAYDNAQEAWTARYNHETIALGFSLTEEAVEDNLYDTLSARYTKALARAMSYTKQVKAANVLNNGFDGTNYPGGDAKALFATDHPLVNGGTNSNTQSTAADLNETSLENAVIQLAGWTDERGLLIAAKPRKLIIPPALQFVATRLLETDLRVGTADNDINALRTNGAIPEGYAVNHFLTDTDAYFLTTDVPNGMKHFERTALTTSMDGDFDTGNVRYKARERYSFGWSDPLGMWGSPGA
;
A
#
# COMPACT_ATOMS: atom_id res chain seq x y z
N MET A 1 0.13 54.20 -0.81
CA MET A 1 -0.80 53.18 -0.31
C MET A 1 0.05 52.15 0.37
N ALA A 2 -0.05 52.00 1.69
CA ALA A 2 0.65 50.91 2.36
C ALA A 2 -0.10 49.60 2.05
N ILE A 3 0.51 48.66 1.36
CA ILE A 3 -0.03 47.33 1.16
C ILE A 3 -0.11 46.70 2.55
N SER A 4 -1.31 46.37 3.01
CA SER A 4 -1.46 45.76 4.32
C SER A 4 -0.90 44.34 4.29
N ARG A 5 -0.19 43.92 5.34
CA ARG A 5 0.35 42.57 5.53
C ARG A 5 -0.70 41.47 5.27
N ALA A 6 -1.97 41.71 5.69
CA ALA A 6 -3.08 40.79 5.43
C ALA A 6 -3.40 40.63 3.93
N GLN A 7 -3.13 41.64 3.12
CA GLN A 7 -3.35 41.62 1.69
C GLN A 7 -2.25 40.84 0.96
N LEU A 8 -1.00 41.00 1.39
CA LEU A 8 0.17 40.25 0.89
C LEU A 8 0.01 38.74 1.17
N LEU A 9 -0.44 38.38 2.38
CA LEU A 9 -0.67 36.99 2.76
C LEU A 9 -1.78 36.34 1.91
N LYS A 10 -2.86 37.09 1.58
CA LYS A 10 -3.95 36.59 0.74
C LYS A 10 -3.54 36.36 -0.72
N GLU A 11 -2.62 37.17 -1.24
CA GLU A 11 -2.12 37.01 -2.59
C GLU A 11 -1.06 35.91 -2.74
N LEU A 12 -0.25 35.71 -1.70
CA LEU A 12 0.82 34.70 -1.69
C LEU A 12 0.27 33.27 -1.58
N LEU A 13 -0.75 33.06 -0.74
CA LEU A 13 -1.28 31.74 -0.42
C LEU A 13 -1.75 30.94 -1.65
N PRO A 14 -2.52 31.49 -2.60
CA PRO A 14 -2.95 30.73 -3.79
C PRO A 14 -1.78 30.26 -4.64
N GLY A 15 -0.75 31.09 -4.79
CA GLY A 15 0.45 30.75 -5.56
C GLY A 15 1.26 29.62 -4.91
N LEU A 16 1.43 29.66 -3.58
CA LEU A 16 2.12 28.60 -2.83
C LEU A 16 1.34 27.30 -2.84
N ASN A 17 0.00 27.35 -2.70
CA ASN A 17 -0.84 26.17 -2.76
C ASN A 17 -0.83 25.51 -4.14
N ALA A 18 -0.87 26.30 -5.22
CA ALA A 18 -0.76 25.79 -6.58
C ALA A 18 0.60 25.14 -6.83
N LEU A 19 1.68 25.80 -6.41
CA LEU A 19 3.05 25.26 -6.51
C LEU A 19 3.23 23.98 -5.70
N PHE A 20 2.68 23.94 -4.48
CA PHE A 20 2.69 22.76 -3.62
C PHE A 20 1.98 21.59 -4.31
N GLY A 21 0.76 21.81 -4.81
CA GLY A 21 -0.02 20.78 -5.49
C GLY A 21 0.68 20.23 -6.73
N MET A 22 1.24 21.10 -7.57
CA MET A 22 2.01 20.69 -8.74
C MET A 22 3.24 19.85 -8.40
N GLU A 23 4.00 20.25 -7.37
CA GLU A 23 5.20 19.54 -6.96
C GLU A 23 4.87 18.24 -6.23
N TYR A 24 3.80 18.20 -5.44
CA TYR A 24 3.34 16.98 -4.77
C TYR A 24 2.92 15.90 -5.77
N GLN A 25 2.17 16.27 -6.81
CA GLN A 25 1.75 15.35 -7.88
C GLN A 25 2.89 14.88 -8.79
N ARG A 26 4.01 15.60 -8.80
CA ARG A 26 5.19 15.21 -9.58
C ARG A 26 5.82 13.92 -9.09
N TYR A 27 5.70 13.61 -7.81
CA TYR A 27 6.19 12.36 -7.24
C TYR A 27 5.11 11.30 -7.43
N GLY A 28 5.47 10.18 -8.07
CA GLY A 28 4.56 9.07 -8.34
C GLY A 28 3.96 8.52 -7.03
N GLU A 29 2.69 8.18 -7.07
CA GLU A 29 1.97 7.59 -5.94
C GLU A 29 2.07 6.07 -5.99
N GLU A 30 3.28 5.52 -5.77
CA GLU A 30 3.56 4.08 -5.86
C GLU A 30 2.70 3.24 -4.92
N HIS A 31 2.24 3.81 -3.82
CA HIS A 31 1.34 3.13 -2.88
C HIS A 31 -0.02 2.77 -3.50
N LYS A 32 -0.49 3.50 -4.51
CA LYS A 32 -1.76 3.19 -5.19
C LYS A 32 -1.72 1.90 -6.01
N GLU A 33 -0.54 1.43 -6.35
CA GLU A 33 -0.35 0.14 -7.03
C GLU A 33 -0.56 -1.06 -6.08
N ILE A 34 -0.59 -0.81 -4.77
CA ILE A 34 -0.63 -1.82 -3.71
C ILE A 34 -1.93 -1.75 -2.92
N TYR A 35 -2.39 -0.53 -2.60
CA TYR A 35 -3.47 -0.29 -1.65
C TYR A 35 -4.76 0.18 -2.31
N GLU A 36 -5.88 -0.34 -1.82
CA GLU A 36 -7.19 0.28 -2.03
C GLU A 36 -7.35 1.47 -1.08
N THR A 37 -7.72 2.62 -1.63
CA THR A 37 -7.92 3.85 -0.84
C THR A 37 -9.38 4.02 -0.49
N GLU A 38 -9.68 4.12 0.80
CA GLU A 38 -10.99 4.40 1.35
C GLU A 38 -10.96 5.66 2.22
N SER A 39 -12.08 6.37 2.28
CA SER A 39 -12.23 7.54 3.15
C SER A 39 -12.71 7.11 4.54
N SER A 40 -12.18 7.76 5.59
CA SER A 40 -12.60 7.54 6.98
C SER A 40 -13.10 8.83 7.62
N GLU A 41 -14.11 8.71 8.48
CA GLU A 41 -14.62 9.81 9.29
C GLU A 41 -14.33 9.64 10.79
N ARG A 42 -13.74 8.51 11.19
CA ARG A 42 -13.48 8.15 12.58
C ARG A 42 -12.02 8.42 12.98
N SER A 43 -11.72 8.22 14.24
CA SER A 43 -10.35 8.33 14.77
C SER A 43 -9.49 7.10 14.43
N PHE A 44 -10.13 5.97 14.23
CA PHE A 44 -9.57 4.67 13.80
C PHE A 44 -10.65 3.92 13.02
N GLU A 45 -10.25 2.98 12.18
CA GLU A 45 -11.16 2.04 11.52
C GLU A 45 -10.87 0.62 12.02
N GLU A 46 -11.93 -0.19 12.05
CA GLU A 46 -11.86 -1.61 12.38
C GLU A 46 -12.59 -2.40 11.31
N GLU A 47 -11.91 -3.37 10.73
CA GLU A 47 -12.48 -4.30 9.78
C GLU A 47 -12.46 -5.71 10.36
N THR A 48 -13.65 -6.29 10.52
CA THR A 48 -13.82 -7.65 11.02
C THR A 48 -13.97 -8.61 9.87
N LYS A 49 -13.09 -9.61 9.80
CA LYS A 49 -13.20 -10.68 8.81
C LYS A 49 -14.28 -11.66 9.25
N LEU A 50 -15.20 -11.99 8.33
CA LEU A 50 -16.27 -12.96 8.52
C LEU A 50 -15.92 -14.30 7.85
N SER A 51 -16.25 -15.40 8.49
CA SER A 51 -15.95 -16.74 8.00
C SER A 51 -16.75 -17.18 6.77
N GLY A 52 -17.84 -16.49 6.43
CA GLY A 52 -18.76 -16.96 5.41
C GLY A 52 -19.53 -18.24 5.84
N PHE A 53 -20.03 -18.98 4.86
CA PHE A 53 -20.77 -20.24 5.05
C PHE A 53 -19.98 -21.42 4.48
N GLY A 54 -20.26 -22.62 4.98
CA GLY A 54 -19.74 -23.86 4.44
C GLY A 54 -20.38 -24.26 3.11
N SER A 55 -19.99 -25.43 2.57
CA SER A 55 -20.57 -25.95 1.34
C SER A 55 -22.07 -26.27 1.50
N ALA A 56 -22.89 -25.83 0.53
CA ALA A 56 -24.31 -26.11 0.54
C ALA A 56 -24.59 -27.62 0.30
N PRO A 57 -25.33 -28.31 1.22
CA PRO A 57 -25.66 -29.69 1.03
C PRO A 57 -26.76 -29.85 -0.04
N VAL A 58 -26.81 -31.03 -0.67
CA VAL A 58 -27.90 -31.38 -1.58
C VAL A 58 -29.21 -31.54 -0.80
N LYS A 59 -30.23 -30.78 -1.21
CA LYS A 59 -31.58 -30.88 -0.63
C LYS A 59 -32.36 -31.98 -1.30
N GLY A 60 -32.81 -32.97 -0.53
CA GLY A 60 -33.78 -33.99 -1.01
C GLY A 60 -35.18 -33.41 -1.19
N GLU A 61 -35.99 -34.04 -2.05
CA GLU A 61 -37.39 -33.68 -2.25
C GLU A 61 -38.17 -33.82 -0.94
N GLY A 62 -38.93 -32.78 -0.57
CA GLY A 62 -39.72 -32.76 0.68
C GLY A 62 -38.90 -32.50 1.98
N SER A 63 -37.57 -32.47 1.95
CA SER A 63 -36.76 -32.16 3.12
C SER A 63 -36.62 -30.66 3.38
N ALA A 64 -36.36 -30.28 4.63
CA ALA A 64 -36.06 -28.89 5.00
C ALA A 64 -34.70 -28.44 4.42
N ILE A 65 -34.51 -27.12 4.26
CA ILE A 65 -33.19 -26.53 3.95
C ILE A 65 -32.28 -26.62 5.16
N ALA A 66 -30.99 -26.75 4.94
CA ALA A 66 -30.00 -26.63 5.99
C ALA A 66 -29.72 -25.13 6.29
N TYR A 67 -29.50 -24.80 7.57
CA TYR A 67 -29.08 -23.48 8.02
C TYR A 67 -27.65 -23.59 8.52
N ASP A 68 -26.82 -22.64 8.15
CA ASP A 68 -25.43 -22.51 8.61
C ASP A 68 -25.22 -21.13 9.26
N ASN A 69 -24.25 -21.01 10.16
CA ASN A 69 -23.96 -19.80 10.89
C ASN A 69 -22.58 -19.29 10.49
N ALA A 70 -22.51 -18.02 10.06
CA ALA A 70 -21.24 -17.30 9.92
C ALA A 70 -20.65 -16.97 11.30
N GLN A 71 -19.34 -16.95 11.40
CA GLN A 71 -18.58 -16.59 12.60
C GLN A 71 -17.65 -15.42 12.27
N GLU A 72 -17.37 -14.60 13.27
CA GLU A 72 -16.31 -13.60 13.19
C GLU A 72 -14.95 -14.28 13.38
N ALA A 73 -13.98 -13.97 12.53
CA ALA A 73 -12.63 -14.50 12.60
C ALA A 73 -11.75 -13.58 13.48
N TRP A 74 -11.26 -12.50 12.92
CA TRP A 74 -10.44 -11.51 13.62
C TRP A 74 -10.78 -10.10 13.15
N THR A 75 -10.31 -9.12 13.91
CA THR A 75 -10.51 -7.70 13.59
C THR A 75 -9.17 -7.03 13.36
N ALA A 76 -8.99 -6.44 12.19
CA ALA A 76 -7.87 -5.57 11.87
C ALA A 76 -8.21 -4.13 12.30
N ARG A 77 -7.30 -3.47 13.00
CA ARG A 77 -7.47 -2.10 13.49
C ARG A 77 -6.46 -1.15 12.87
N TYR A 78 -6.96 -0.07 12.30
CA TYR A 78 -6.21 0.98 11.64
C TYR A 78 -6.23 2.26 12.46
N ASN A 79 -5.10 2.62 13.06
CA ASN A 79 -4.96 3.86 13.81
C ASN A 79 -4.46 4.97 12.88
N HIS A 80 -5.25 6.05 12.73
CA HIS A 80 -4.86 7.16 11.87
C HIS A 80 -3.78 8.01 12.52
N GLU A 81 -2.69 8.21 11.78
CA GLU A 81 -1.60 9.07 12.19
C GLU A 81 -1.70 10.43 11.50
N THR A 82 -1.35 11.48 12.22
CA THR A 82 -1.29 12.82 11.66
C THR A 82 0.14 13.13 11.24
N ILE A 83 0.32 13.38 9.96
CA ILE A 83 1.60 13.81 9.39
C ILE A 83 1.49 15.29 9.07
N ALA A 84 2.39 16.08 9.64
CA ALA A 84 2.42 17.51 9.43
C ALA A 84 3.86 18.01 9.42
N LEU A 85 4.12 18.96 8.55
CA LEU A 85 5.38 19.67 8.45
C LEU A 85 5.12 21.10 8.00
N GLY A 86 5.97 22.03 8.38
CA GLY A 86 5.84 23.43 7.99
C GLY A 86 7.18 24.14 8.01
N PHE A 87 7.18 25.35 7.45
CA PHE A 87 8.30 26.27 7.52
C PHE A 87 7.83 27.68 7.90
N SER A 88 8.73 28.52 8.38
CA SER A 88 8.48 29.92 8.66
C SER A 88 9.40 30.81 7.83
N LEU A 89 8.89 31.97 7.44
CA LEU A 89 9.64 33.06 6.83
C LEU A 89 9.69 34.20 7.83
N THR A 90 10.86 34.80 8.03
CA THR A 90 11.03 35.93 8.93
C THR A 90 10.42 37.18 8.33
N GLU A 91 10.07 38.15 9.19
CA GLU A 91 9.50 39.43 8.77
C GLU A 91 10.48 40.19 7.86
N GLU A 92 11.76 40.19 8.19
CA GLU A 92 12.80 40.85 7.43
C GLU A 92 12.95 40.25 6.02
N ALA A 93 12.88 38.92 5.89
CA ALA A 93 12.94 38.24 4.59
C ALA A 93 11.73 38.59 3.70
N VAL A 94 10.58 38.87 4.31
CA VAL A 94 9.37 39.33 3.60
C VAL A 94 9.51 40.80 3.19
N GLU A 95 10.08 41.65 4.05
CA GLU A 95 10.33 43.09 3.75
C GLU A 95 11.36 43.28 2.64
N ASP A 96 12.42 42.47 2.64
CA ASP A 96 13.50 42.55 1.65
C ASP A 96 13.16 41.91 0.30
N ASN A 97 11.89 41.49 0.11
CA ASN A 97 11.38 40.86 -1.12
C ASN A 97 12.13 39.58 -1.54
N LEU A 98 12.76 38.89 -0.59
CA LEU A 98 13.44 37.60 -0.82
C LEU A 98 12.47 36.41 -0.79
N TYR A 99 11.22 36.65 -0.46
CA TYR A 99 10.21 35.59 -0.20
C TYR A 99 9.81 34.79 -1.45
N ASP A 100 9.80 35.38 -2.65
CA ASP A 100 9.35 34.69 -3.86
C ASP A 100 10.21 33.47 -4.19
N THR A 101 11.53 33.63 -4.15
CA THR A 101 12.45 32.53 -4.47
C THR A 101 12.58 31.54 -3.33
N LEU A 102 12.63 32.03 -2.07
CA LEU A 102 12.80 31.19 -0.88
C LEU A 102 11.51 30.40 -0.58
N SER A 103 10.36 31.06 -0.59
CA SER A 103 9.08 30.39 -0.34
C SER A 103 8.79 29.31 -1.37
N ALA A 104 9.07 29.55 -2.65
CA ALA A 104 8.91 28.56 -3.72
C ALA A 104 9.82 27.35 -3.50
N ARG A 105 11.07 27.54 -3.08
CA ARG A 105 12.01 26.44 -2.80
C ARG A 105 11.57 25.63 -1.59
N TYR A 106 11.17 26.28 -0.50
CA TYR A 106 10.71 25.63 0.74
C TYR A 106 9.37 24.90 0.52
N THR A 107 8.46 25.48 -0.27
CA THR A 107 7.19 24.83 -0.63
C THR A 107 7.43 23.55 -1.43
N LYS A 108 8.34 23.55 -2.40
CA LYS A 108 8.74 22.35 -3.14
C LYS A 108 9.38 21.30 -2.23
N ALA A 109 10.27 21.72 -1.32
CA ALA A 109 10.90 20.83 -0.36
C ALA A 109 9.87 20.22 0.60
N LEU A 110 8.90 21.03 1.07
CA LEU A 110 7.79 20.56 1.91
C LEU A 110 6.93 19.52 1.19
N ALA A 111 6.53 19.79 -0.05
CA ALA A 111 5.74 18.88 -0.86
C ALA A 111 6.46 17.53 -1.05
N ARG A 112 7.75 17.59 -1.36
CA ARG A 112 8.59 16.40 -1.48
C ARG A 112 8.67 15.62 -0.16
N ALA A 113 8.89 16.29 0.97
CA ALA A 113 9.00 15.64 2.27
C ALA A 113 7.68 14.94 2.67
N MET A 114 6.53 15.57 2.43
CA MET A 114 5.21 14.99 2.70
C MET A 114 4.96 13.75 1.84
N SER A 115 5.19 13.85 0.51
CA SER A 115 5.06 12.71 -0.41
C SER A 115 6.00 11.56 -0.02
N TYR A 116 7.27 11.86 0.24
CA TYR A 116 8.26 10.86 0.67
C TYR A 116 7.80 10.11 1.92
N THR A 117 7.35 10.82 2.96
CA THR A 117 6.88 10.20 4.21
C THR A 117 5.70 9.26 3.97
N LYS A 118 4.76 9.65 3.10
CA LYS A 118 3.60 8.82 2.75
C LYS A 118 4.04 7.53 2.06
N GLN A 119 4.93 7.61 1.08
CA GLN A 119 5.44 6.44 0.37
C GLN A 119 6.24 5.49 1.29
N VAL A 120 7.11 6.04 2.15
CA VAL A 120 7.85 5.24 3.12
C VAL A 120 6.92 4.52 4.10
N LYS A 121 5.87 5.21 4.62
CA LYS A 121 4.90 4.58 5.51
C LYS A 121 4.12 3.45 4.81
N ALA A 122 3.74 3.65 3.56
CA ALA A 122 3.10 2.61 2.76
C ALA A 122 4.04 1.41 2.54
N ALA A 123 5.27 1.64 2.13
CA ALA A 123 6.25 0.58 1.89
C ALA A 123 6.63 -0.16 3.18
N ASN A 124 6.60 0.50 4.35
CA ASN A 124 6.96 -0.12 5.63
C ASN A 124 6.03 -1.28 6.04
N VAL A 125 4.80 -1.32 5.56
CA VAL A 125 3.92 -2.47 5.78
C VAL A 125 4.50 -3.72 5.11
N LEU A 126 5.06 -3.58 3.91
CA LEU A 126 5.72 -4.67 3.19
C LEU A 126 7.12 -4.96 3.74
N ASN A 127 7.91 -3.92 4.01
CA ASN A 127 9.27 -4.06 4.58
C ASN A 127 9.27 -4.83 5.91
N ASN A 128 8.20 -4.65 6.71
CA ASN A 128 8.02 -5.36 7.98
C ASN A 128 7.05 -6.54 7.86
N GLY A 129 6.64 -6.89 6.65
CA GLY A 129 5.58 -7.87 6.39
C GLY A 129 5.91 -9.31 6.85
N PHE A 130 7.18 -9.63 7.11
CA PHE A 130 7.62 -10.92 7.63
C PHE A 130 7.86 -10.92 9.16
N ASP A 131 7.75 -9.76 9.83
CA ASP A 131 7.96 -9.63 11.28
C ASP A 131 6.64 -9.70 12.06
N GLY A 132 6.25 -10.88 12.47
CA GLY A 132 5.05 -11.09 13.30
C GLY A 132 5.22 -10.73 14.78
N THR A 133 6.43 -10.40 15.23
CA THR A 133 6.67 -10.02 16.63
C THR A 133 6.33 -8.56 16.90
N ASN A 134 6.79 -7.68 16.01
CA ASN A 134 6.62 -6.23 16.17
C ASN A 134 5.44 -5.67 15.36
N TYR A 135 5.04 -6.35 14.27
CA TYR A 135 3.97 -5.93 13.36
C TYR A 135 2.91 -7.01 13.12
N PRO A 136 2.29 -7.54 14.20
CA PRO A 136 1.24 -8.55 14.06
C PRO A 136 -0.03 -7.94 13.46
N GLY A 137 -0.72 -8.73 12.64
CA GLY A 137 -2.05 -8.42 12.14
C GLY A 137 -3.18 -8.72 13.11
N GLY A 138 -4.41 -8.64 12.63
CA GLY A 138 -5.60 -8.98 13.42
C GLY A 138 -5.65 -10.46 13.87
N ASP A 139 -5.02 -11.33 13.11
CA ASP A 139 -4.84 -12.77 13.38
C ASP A 139 -3.62 -13.11 14.26
N ALA A 140 -2.93 -12.09 14.78
CA ALA A 140 -1.70 -12.18 15.56
C ALA A 140 -0.50 -12.81 14.80
N LYS A 141 -0.53 -12.79 13.47
CA LYS A 141 0.57 -13.24 12.59
C LYS A 141 1.16 -12.06 11.82
N ALA A 142 2.34 -12.27 11.20
CA ALA A 142 2.89 -11.34 10.21
C ALA A 142 1.98 -11.26 8.99
N LEU A 143 2.12 -10.21 8.16
CA LEU A 143 1.42 -10.13 6.87
C LEU A 143 1.74 -11.35 5.99
N PHE A 144 3.00 -11.77 5.95
CA PHE A 144 3.43 -12.96 5.22
C PHE A 144 3.86 -14.04 6.22
N ALA A 145 3.02 -15.06 6.36
CA ALA A 145 3.25 -16.19 7.26
C ALA A 145 2.80 -17.51 6.62
N THR A 146 3.36 -18.60 7.09
CA THR A 146 3.00 -19.95 6.64
C THR A 146 1.83 -20.56 7.40
N ASP A 147 1.33 -19.86 8.44
CA ASP A 147 0.43 -20.40 9.43
C ASP A 147 -0.69 -19.43 9.85
N HIS A 148 -1.28 -18.69 8.90
CA HIS A 148 -2.47 -17.88 9.16
C HIS A 148 -3.62 -18.78 9.61
N PRO A 149 -4.19 -18.58 10.82
CA PRO A 149 -5.21 -19.46 11.36
C PRO A 149 -6.54 -19.32 10.61
N LEU A 150 -7.23 -20.44 10.40
CA LEU A 150 -8.58 -20.48 9.87
C LEU A 150 -9.59 -20.75 11.01
N VAL A 151 -10.77 -20.13 10.94
CA VAL A 151 -11.84 -20.28 11.95
C VAL A 151 -12.26 -21.75 12.12
N ASN A 152 -12.27 -22.50 11.04
CA ASN A 152 -12.66 -23.93 11.05
C ASN A 152 -11.52 -24.89 11.45
N GLY A 153 -10.37 -24.34 11.85
CA GLY A 153 -9.14 -25.10 12.12
C GLY A 153 -8.30 -25.30 10.84
N GLY A 154 -7.00 -25.46 11.06
CA GLY A 154 -6.01 -25.44 9.98
C GLY A 154 -5.40 -24.08 9.74
N THR A 155 -4.60 -23.96 8.70
CA THR A 155 -3.85 -22.75 8.40
C THR A 155 -3.75 -22.52 6.89
N ASN A 156 -3.73 -21.26 6.47
CA ASN A 156 -3.34 -20.84 5.12
C ASN A 156 -1.92 -20.25 5.15
N SER A 157 -1.22 -20.39 4.03
CA SER A 157 0.09 -19.79 3.82
C SER A 157 0.04 -18.83 2.64
N ASN A 158 0.53 -17.61 2.83
CA ASN A 158 0.70 -16.62 1.77
C ASN A 158 2.18 -16.28 1.48
N THR A 159 3.06 -17.19 1.85
CA THR A 159 4.48 -17.14 1.56
C THR A 159 5.01 -18.53 1.22
N GLN A 160 6.20 -18.60 0.65
CA GLN A 160 6.87 -19.88 0.43
C GLN A 160 7.39 -20.46 1.74
N SER A 161 7.34 -21.79 1.88
CA SER A 161 7.90 -22.48 3.05
C SER A 161 9.43 -22.37 3.14
N THR A 162 10.08 -22.21 2.01
CA THR A 162 11.53 -21.97 1.87
C THR A 162 11.69 -20.72 1.02
N ALA A 163 12.40 -19.75 1.55
CA ALA A 163 12.69 -18.51 0.83
C ALA A 163 13.43 -18.82 -0.49
N ALA A 164 13.06 -18.10 -1.55
CA ALA A 164 13.65 -18.27 -2.87
C ALA A 164 13.66 -16.92 -3.61
N ASP A 165 14.73 -16.69 -4.37
CA ASP A 165 14.86 -15.54 -5.24
C ASP A 165 13.80 -15.52 -6.34
N LEU A 166 13.56 -14.34 -6.90
CA LEU A 166 12.66 -14.15 -8.02
C LEU A 166 13.20 -14.86 -9.27
N ASN A 167 12.55 -15.95 -9.63
CA ASN A 167 12.81 -16.71 -10.84
C ASN A 167 11.49 -17.31 -11.38
N GLU A 168 11.56 -17.96 -12.55
CA GLU A 168 10.40 -18.57 -13.20
C GLU A 168 9.72 -19.59 -12.28
N THR A 169 10.49 -20.52 -11.73
CA THR A 169 9.97 -21.60 -10.87
C THR A 169 9.33 -21.05 -9.59
N SER A 170 9.93 -20.03 -8.96
CA SER A 170 9.37 -19.43 -7.74
C SER A 170 8.05 -18.73 -8.00
N LEU A 171 7.91 -18.04 -9.16
CA LEU A 171 6.64 -17.44 -9.57
C LEU A 171 5.58 -18.48 -9.94
N GLU A 172 5.95 -19.54 -10.66
CA GLU A 172 5.05 -20.64 -10.97
C GLU A 172 4.50 -21.31 -9.70
N ASN A 173 5.37 -21.57 -8.72
CA ASN A 173 4.99 -22.12 -7.43
C ASN A 173 4.05 -21.16 -6.67
N ALA A 174 4.29 -19.85 -6.70
CA ALA A 174 3.41 -18.87 -6.10
C ALA A 174 2.01 -18.91 -6.74
N VAL A 175 1.92 -18.92 -8.07
CA VAL A 175 0.64 -19.01 -8.79
C VAL A 175 -0.11 -20.29 -8.45
N ILE A 176 0.58 -21.42 -8.36
CA ILE A 176 -0.01 -22.71 -7.98
C ILE A 176 -0.51 -22.65 -6.54
N GLN A 177 0.26 -22.07 -5.62
CA GLN A 177 -0.13 -21.91 -4.22
C GLN A 177 -1.38 -21.03 -4.09
N LEU A 178 -1.44 -19.88 -4.78
CA LEU A 178 -2.60 -19.00 -4.82
C LEU A 178 -3.88 -19.73 -5.28
N ALA A 179 -3.77 -20.53 -6.33
CA ALA A 179 -4.90 -21.29 -6.86
C ALA A 179 -5.45 -22.33 -5.87
N GLY A 180 -4.64 -22.78 -4.92
CA GLY A 180 -5.02 -23.75 -3.88
C GLY A 180 -5.55 -23.12 -2.58
N TRP A 181 -5.65 -21.81 -2.47
CA TRP A 181 -6.13 -21.15 -1.26
C TRP A 181 -7.58 -21.44 -0.93
N THR A 182 -7.87 -21.57 0.34
CA THR A 182 -9.21 -21.80 0.86
C THR A 182 -9.67 -20.64 1.75
N ASP A 183 -10.98 -20.47 1.85
CA ASP A 183 -11.57 -19.54 2.79
C ASP A 183 -11.53 -20.06 4.25
N GLU A 184 -12.11 -19.28 5.17
CA GLU A 184 -12.19 -19.63 6.60
C GLU A 184 -12.96 -20.93 6.89
N ARG A 185 -13.74 -21.44 5.94
CA ARG A 185 -14.54 -22.66 6.02
C ARG A 185 -13.97 -23.81 5.21
N GLY A 186 -12.82 -23.62 4.57
CA GLY A 186 -12.14 -24.61 3.74
C GLY A 186 -12.66 -24.72 2.30
N LEU A 187 -13.45 -23.75 1.83
CA LEU A 187 -13.89 -23.69 0.44
C LEU A 187 -12.79 -23.06 -0.43
N LEU A 188 -12.53 -23.64 -1.59
CA LEU A 188 -11.55 -23.12 -2.54
C LEU A 188 -11.94 -21.74 -3.04
N ILE A 189 -11.05 -20.75 -2.86
CA ILE A 189 -11.26 -19.37 -3.31
C ILE A 189 -10.91 -19.22 -4.80
N ALA A 190 -9.96 -20.02 -5.31
CA ALA A 190 -9.39 -19.94 -6.65
C ALA A 190 -8.78 -18.54 -6.93
N ALA A 191 -8.04 -18.00 -5.95
CA ALA A 191 -7.40 -16.70 -6.04
C ALA A 191 -6.41 -16.64 -7.21
N LYS A 192 -6.29 -15.43 -7.80
CA LYS A 192 -5.39 -15.16 -8.92
C LYS A 192 -4.45 -14.01 -8.58
N PRO A 193 -3.19 -14.10 -9.02
CA PRO A 193 -2.30 -12.95 -8.92
C PRO A 193 -2.75 -11.86 -9.90
N ARG A 194 -2.53 -10.60 -9.51
CA ARG A 194 -2.83 -9.43 -10.33
C ARG A 194 -1.57 -8.74 -10.80
N LYS A 195 -0.70 -8.33 -9.86
CA LYS A 195 0.48 -7.51 -10.13
C LYS A 195 1.66 -7.96 -9.28
N LEU A 196 2.85 -7.93 -9.85
CA LEU A 196 4.11 -8.17 -9.15
C LEU A 196 4.70 -6.84 -8.65
N ILE A 197 4.95 -6.73 -7.34
CA ILE A 197 5.58 -5.57 -6.72
C ILE A 197 7.02 -5.94 -6.35
N ILE A 198 7.97 -5.15 -6.82
CA ILE A 198 9.40 -5.44 -6.69
C ILE A 198 10.22 -4.20 -6.33
N PRO A 199 11.39 -4.37 -5.69
CA PRO A 199 12.39 -3.31 -5.55
C PRO A 199 13.08 -3.03 -6.90
N PRO A 200 13.75 -1.87 -7.04
CA PRO A 200 14.48 -1.52 -8.27
C PRO A 200 15.53 -2.54 -8.70
N ALA A 201 16.14 -3.27 -7.74
CA ALA A 201 17.15 -4.29 -8.02
C ALA A 201 16.62 -5.44 -8.90
N LEU A 202 15.35 -5.80 -8.73
CA LEU A 202 14.71 -6.90 -9.46
C LEU A 202 14.04 -6.49 -10.77
N GLN A 203 14.04 -5.20 -11.14
CA GLN A 203 13.33 -4.69 -12.31
C GLN A 203 13.68 -5.43 -13.61
N PHE A 204 14.99 -5.62 -13.89
CA PHE A 204 15.40 -6.30 -15.12
C PHE A 204 15.15 -7.81 -15.11
N VAL A 205 15.08 -8.41 -13.94
CA VAL A 205 14.69 -9.82 -13.77
C VAL A 205 13.20 -9.96 -14.11
N ALA A 206 12.35 -9.09 -13.54
CA ALA A 206 10.92 -9.10 -13.81
C ALA A 206 10.59 -8.84 -15.29
N THR A 207 11.30 -7.90 -15.95
CA THR A 207 11.13 -7.68 -17.40
C THR A 207 11.41 -8.95 -18.19
N ARG A 208 12.53 -9.66 -17.87
CA ARG A 208 12.86 -10.92 -18.54
C ARG A 208 11.84 -12.02 -18.30
N LEU A 209 11.25 -12.08 -17.09
CA LEU A 209 10.27 -13.12 -16.74
C LEU A 209 8.88 -12.85 -17.31
N LEU A 210 8.46 -11.59 -17.36
CA LEU A 210 7.07 -11.25 -17.71
C LEU A 210 6.87 -10.72 -19.13
N GLU A 211 7.93 -10.19 -19.79
CA GLU A 211 7.78 -9.52 -21.07
C GLU A 211 8.40 -10.30 -22.25
N THR A 212 9.22 -11.33 -22.01
CA THR A 212 9.81 -12.12 -23.10
C THR A 212 8.88 -13.23 -23.56
N ASP A 213 8.81 -13.47 -24.87
CA ASP A 213 7.99 -14.55 -25.47
C ASP A 213 8.60 -15.92 -25.25
N LEU A 214 9.92 -15.97 -25.24
CA LEU A 214 10.69 -17.22 -25.09
C LEU A 214 11.41 -17.22 -23.75
N ARG A 215 11.66 -18.41 -23.24
CA ARG A 215 12.38 -18.63 -21.99
C ARG A 215 13.83 -18.18 -22.14
N VAL A 216 14.29 -17.34 -21.21
CA VAL A 216 15.65 -16.81 -21.25
C VAL A 216 16.64 -17.85 -20.76
N GLY A 217 17.70 -18.10 -21.55
CA GLY A 217 18.80 -19.00 -21.17
C GLY A 217 18.64 -20.44 -21.58
N THR A 218 17.63 -20.78 -22.40
CA THR A 218 17.46 -22.09 -23.02
C THR A 218 17.90 -22.08 -24.48
N ALA A 219 18.46 -23.20 -24.98
CA ALA A 219 18.89 -23.36 -26.37
C ALA A 219 17.73 -23.82 -27.30
N ASP A 220 16.61 -24.25 -26.73
CA ASP A 220 15.56 -25.02 -27.42
C ASP A 220 14.28 -24.23 -27.74
N ASN A 221 14.31 -22.90 -27.80
CA ASN A 221 13.14 -22.05 -28.08
C ASN A 221 11.92 -22.37 -27.19
N ASP A 222 12.14 -22.66 -25.92
CA ASP A 222 11.08 -22.94 -24.96
C ASP A 222 10.16 -21.73 -24.80
N ILE A 223 8.87 -21.97 -24.65
CA ILE A 223 7.86 -20.94 -24.43
C ILE A 223 7.96 -20.41 -22.99
N ASN A 224 7.87 -19.12 -22.81
CA ASN A 224 7.67 -18.51 -21.49
C ASN A 224 6.19 -18.73 -21.05
N ALA A 225 5.98 -19.68 -20.15
CA ALA A 225 4.64 -20.06 -19.69
C ALA A 225 3.95 -18.95 -18.90
N LEU A 226 4.68 -18.18 -18.09
CA LEU A 226 4.13 -17.09 -17.28
C LEU A 226 3.51 -16.00 -18.15
N ARG A 227 4.18 -15.60 -19.23
CA ARG A 227 3.64 -14.63 -20.17
C ARG A 227 2.52 -15.19 -21.03
N THR A 228 2.71 -16.38 -21.60
CA THR A 228 1.74 -17.01 -22.52
C THR A 228 0.40 -17.24 -21.85
N ASN A 229 0.41 -17.65 -20.59
CA ASN A 229 -0.80 -17.87 -19.79
C ASN A 229 -1.40 -16.57 -19.23
N GLY A 230 -0.68 -15.43 -19.34
CA GLY A 230 -1.09 -14.19 -18.68
C GLY A 230 -1.21 -14.35 -17.17
N ALA A 231 -0.28 -15.09 -16.56
CA ALA A 231 -0.34 -15.45 -15.14
C ALA A 231 -0.40 -14.20 -14.21
N ILE A 232 0.23 -13.09 -14.62
CA ILE A 232 0.22 -11.82 -13.90
C ILE A 232 -0.31 -10.73 -14.85
N PRO A 233 -1.62 -10.52 -14.93
CA PRO A 233 -2.24 -9.71 -15.97
C PRO A 233 -1.91 -8.22 -15.93
N GLU A 234 -1.61 -7.67 -14.74
CA GLU A 234 -1.23 -6.26 -14.56
C GLU A 234 0.29 -6.03 -14.63
N GLY A 235 1.07 -7.07 -14.96
CA GLY A 235 2.53 -6.98 -15.08
C GLY A 235 3.22 -6.73 -13.73
N TYR A 236 4.20 -5.84 -13.71
CA TYR A 236 4.93 -5.51 -12.50
C TYR A 236 4.99 -4.01 -12.23
N ALA A 237 5.12 -3.64 -10.97
CA ALA A 237 5.38 -2.27 -10.51
C ALA A 237 6.65 -2.26 -9.65
N VAL A 238 7.49 -1.23 -9.88
CA VAL A 238 8.70 -1.01 -9.09
C VAL A 238 8.37 -0.07 -7.94
N ASN A 239 8.64 -0.50 -6.72
CA ASN A 239 8.52 0.35 -5.54
C ASN A 239 9.92 0.71 -5.02
N HIS A 240 10.25 2.00 -5.10
CA HIS A 240 11.56 2.54 -4.73
C HIS A 240 11.80 2.62 -3.21
N PHE A 241 10.76 2.41 -2.41
CA PHE A 241 10.81 2.52 -0.94
C PHE A 241 10.91 1.16 -0.25
N LEU A 242 10.99 0.06 -1.01
CA LEU A 242 11.34 -1.25 -0.47
C LEU A 242 12.82 -1.26 -0.08
N THR A 243 13.10 -1.72 1.13
CA THR A 243 14.46 -1.74 1.70
C THR A 243 15.19 -3.03 1.41
N ASP A 244 14.45 -4.12 1.26
CA ASP A 244 14.99 -5.41 0.87
C ASP A 244 15.13 -5.47 -0.65
N THR A 245 16.31 -5.86 -1.13
CA THR A 245 16.64 -5.90 -2.55
C THR A 245 16.18 -7.19 -3.25
N ASP A 246 15.87 -8.22 -2.47
CA ASP A 246 15.56 -9.57 -2.98
C ASP A 246 14.08 -9.94 -2.75
N ALA A 247 13.39 -9.23 -1.85
CA ALA A 247 11.98 -9.45 -1.57
C ALA A 247 11.10 -9.08 -2.77
N TYR A 248 10.07 -9.89 -3.02
CA TYR A 248 9.06 -9.61 -4.04
C TYR A 248 7.68 -10.04 -3.58
N PHE A 249 6.66 -9.36 -4.11
CA PHE A 249 5.30 -9.49 -3.64
C PHE A 249 4.33 -9.59 -4.82
N LEU A 250 3.26 -10.38 -4.66
CA LEU A 250 2.17 -10.49 -5.61
C LEU A 250 0.88 -9.98 -4.96
N THR A 251 0.24 -9.00 -5.58
CA THR A 251 -1.13 -8.64 -5.23
C THR A 251 -2.10 -9.66 -5.82
N THR A 252 -3.20 -9.91 -5.14
CA THR A 252 -4.21 -10.89 -5.54
C THR A 252 -5.55 -10.23 -5.83
N ASP A 253 -6.50 -10.98 -6.35
CA ASP A 253 -7.89 -10.56 -6.58
C ASP A 253 -8.81 -10.78 -5.35
N VAL A 254 -8.25 -11.23 -4.22
CA VAL A 254 -8.99 -11.40 -2.97
C VAL A 254 -9.36 -10.02 -2.40
N PRO A 255 -10.64 -9.77 -2.10
CA PRO A 255 -11.09 -8.49 -1.56
C PRO A 255 -10.57 -8.24 -0.15
N ASN A 256 -10.57 -6.96 0.28
CA ASN A 256 -10.17 -6.53 1.61
C ASN A 256 -8.73 -6.88 1.99
N GLY A 257 -7.82 -6.90 1.03
CA GLY A 257 -6.40 -7.10 1.26
C GLY A 257 -5.73 -5.86 1.87
N MET A 258 -4.91 -5.19 1.05
CA MET A 258 -4.16 -4.01 1.47
C MET A 258 -5.03 -2.76 1.44
N LYS A 259 -5.13 -2.04 2.57
CA LYS A 259 -6.00 -0.87 2.75
C LYS A 259 -5.21 0.39 3.09
N HIS A 260 -5.64 1.49 2.48
CA HIS A 260 -5.22 2.85 2.82
C HIS A 260 -6.45 3.66 3.21
N PHE A 261 -6.57 4.03 4.48
CA PHE A 261 -7.64 4.88 4.95
C PHE A 261 -7.18 6.34 5.00
N GLU A 262 -7.84 7.18 4.20
CA GLU A 262 -7.63 8.63 4.24
C GLU A 262 -8.66 9.28 5.17
N ARG A 263 -8.18 9.79 6.33
CA ARG A 263 -9.04 10.50 7.30
C ARG A 263 -9.13 11.99 6.99
N THR A 264 -8.03 12.58 6.60
CA THR A 264 -7.97 13.99 6.20
C THR A 264 -7.02 14.08 5.00
N ALA A 265 -7.57 14.47 3.88
CA ALA A 265 -6.78 14.76 2.68
C ALA A 265 -5.73 15.83 2.99
N LEU A 266 -4.70 15.87 2.15
CA LEU A 266 -3.65 16.87 2.29
C LEU A 266 -4.23 18.28 2.29
N THR A 267 -4.01 19.00 3.38
CA THR A 267 -4.42 20.39 3.56
C THR A 267 -3.21 21.26 3.82
N THR A 268 -3.21 22.46 3.26
CA THR A 268 -2.21 23.48 3.50
C THR A 268 -2.85 24.67 4.20
N SER A 269 -2.11 25.32 5.09
CA SER A 269 -2.55 26.56 5.73
C SER A 269 -1.37 27.50 6.00
N MET A 270 -1.63 28.78 5.98
CA MET A 270 -0.67 29.83 6.25
C MET A 270 -1.24 30.79 7.31
N ASP A 271 -0.43 31.18 8.26
CA ASP A 271 -0.78 32.10 9.31
C ASP A 271 0.44 32.96 9.71
N GLY A 272 0.16 34.16 10.25
CA GLY A 272 1.20 35.04 10.77
C GLY A 272 1.30 34.92 12.29
N ASP A 273 2.53 34.89 12.78
CA ASP A 273 2.80 34.96 14.21
C ASP A 273 2.82 36.44 14.64
N PHE A 274 1.96 36.79 15.60
CA PHE A 274 1.83 38.17 16.08
C PHE A 274 3.08 38.62 16.83
N ASP A 275 3.69 37.72 17.62
CA ASP A 275 4.81 38.11 18.51
C ASP A 275 6.13 38.28 17.75
N THR A 276 6.36 37.42 16.74
CA THR A 276 7.64 37.41 15.98
C THR A 276 7.54 38.08 14.61
N GLY A 277 6.33 38.42 14.16
CA GLY A 277 6.11 38.91 12.80
C GLY A 277 6.25 37.87 11.68
N ASN A 278 6.67 36.67 11.98
CA ASN A 278 6.97 35.63 11.00
C ASN A 278 5.69 35.09 10.31
N VAL A 279 5.84 34.70 9.04
CA VAL A 279 4.80 33.99 8.29
C VAL A 279 5.09 32.49 8.34
N ARG A 280 4.12 31.69 8.76
CA ARG A 280 4.22 30.23 8.87
C ARG A 280 3.33 29.57 7.83
N TYR A 281 3.90 28.62 7.07
CA TYR A 281 3.18 27.77 6.12
C TYR A 281 3.33 26.32 6.53
N LYS A 282 2.24 25.58 6.58
CA LYS A 282 2.21 24.16 6.96
C LYS A 282 1.37 23.34 5.99
N ALA A 283 1.78 22.10 5.83
CA ALA A 283 1.00 21.03 5.21
C ALA A 283 0.65 19.98 6.27
N ARG A 284 -0.54 19.41 6.19
CA ARG A 284 -1.04 18.39 7.09
C ARG A 284 -1.92 17.40 6.33
N GLU A 285 -1.74 16.12 6.62
CA GLU A 285 -2.62 15.03 6.21
C GLU A 285 -2.79 14.03 7.35
N ARG A 286 -3.83 13.21 7.29
CA ARG A 286 -4.08 12.17 8.29
C ARG A 286 -4.58 10.91 7.61
N TYR A 287 -3.87 9.80 7.81
CA TYR A 287 -4.13 8.52 7.15
C TYR A 287 -3.58 7.34 7.95
N SER A 288 -3.91 6.13 7.49
CA SER A 288 -3.30 4.88 7.95
C SER A 288 -3.13 3.91 6.80
N PHE A 289 -2.11 3.07 6.88
CA PHE A 289 -1.87 1.93 5.99
C PHE A 289 -1.91 0.64 6.79
N GLY A 290 -2.38 -0.43 6.18
CA GLY A 290 -2.41 -1.74 6.79
C GLY A 290 -3.06 -2.77 5.87
N TRP A 291 -3.47 -3.88 6.45
CA TRP A 291 -4.12 -4.99 5.74
C TRP A 291 -5.20 -5.62 6.63
N SER A 292 -6.26 -6.12 6.01
CA SER A 292 -7.37 -6.79 6.70
C SER A 292 -7.38 -8.28 6.43
N ASP A 293 -7.17 -8.68 5.16
CA ASP A 293 -7.03 -10.07 4.76
C ASP A 293 -5.60 -10.37 4.28
N PRO A 294 -4.84 -11.28 4.92
CA PRO A 294 -3.50 -11.65 4.47
C PRO A 294 -3.49 -12.28 3.08
N LEU A 295 -4.61 -12.89 2.63
CA LEU A 295 -4.73 -13.48 1.31
C LEU A 295 -4.84 -12.42 0.18
N GLY A 296 -4.99 -11.14 0.53
CA GLY A 296 -4.91 -10.04 -0.43
C GLY A 296 -3.53 -9.86 -1.03
N MET A 297 -2.50 -10.48 -0.44
CA MET A 297 -1.12 -10.41 -0.92
C MET A 297 -0.36 -11.70 -0.62
N TRP A 298 0.57 -12.03 -1.51
CA TRP A 298 1.54 -13.10 -1.34
C TRP A 298 2.94 -12.50 -1.39
N GLY A 299 3.90 -13.04 -0.62
CA GLY A 299 5.26 -12.49 -0.59
C GLY A 299 6.35 -13.53 -0.37
N SER A 300 7.54 -13.23 -0.87
CA SER A 300 8.80 -13.94 -0.57
C SER A 300 9.86 -12.94 -0.14
N PRO A 301 10.64 -13.24 0.91
CA PRO A 301 11.73 -12.38 1.34
C PRO A 301 12.98 -12.50 0.45
N GLY A 302 12.97 -13.39 -0.59
CA GLY A 302 14.18 -13.76 -1.29
C GLY A 302 15.04 -14.78 -0.51
N ALA A 303 16.21 -15.16 -1.01
CA ALA A 303 17.12 -16.15 -0.40
C ALA A 303 18.53 -15.59 -0.21
#